data_aaba278b8fd1a09afd9e1f585256113b
#
_entry.id   aaba278b8fd1a09afd9e1f585256113b
#
_cell.length_a   1.000
_cell.length_b   1.000
_cell.length_c   1.000
_cell.angle_alpha   90.00
_cell.angle_beta   90.00
_cell.angle_gamma   90.00
#
_symmetry.space_group_name_H-M   'P 1'
#
loop_
_entity.id
_entity.type
_entity.pdbx_description
1 polymer ?
#
loop_
_entity_poly.entity_id
_entity_poly.type
_entity_poly.pdbx_seq_one_letter_code
_entity_poly.pdbx_strand_id
1 'polypeptide(L)'
;MAFIRKSPNEKGWSELEQIGDQKHLGADFPTNSTPLLVMHHLSDLHVCDAQSPLRPEFLDRWADPDSPIRDVVGTIGCYRPHAMLSPHVVESMIQALNKVTTGPLSGHPIDAAIITGDTTDNAQLNEVDWYLALLDGLEITPDSGDFSKYEGVMDDGAEHYDVKYWHPHGTPAGKEDDDARAKYGFPVVPGLLDSCRKPFKSTGLKFPWYAVHGNHDALLQGTVTPNPETQEALMGNKRYVGLPSSLTLQETLEAFDEVGPAALPRAEDAPFEIVTADLRRRAVERGEYAAKHLNSPGTPKGHGFTEEHVERKHMYYSTNVGKIKLIVIDSVNEFGGWQGSLDVAQFQWLENEIKNSDRLVVLASHHPLSKMFNDYAPTGKRVCVEEITKMLLKYPRVIAWFAGHEHRHHVAWVGSEIEERVSGRLRQHRTQIGHNRVAPLKLFKVTTV
;
A
#
# COMPACT_ATOMS: atom_id res chain seq x y z
N MET A 1 4.46 -11.40 24.02
CA MET A 1 4.84 -11.03 22.63
C MET A 1 6.01 -10.07 22.74
N ALA A 2 7.09 -10.32 22.06
CA ALA A 2 8.22 -9.40 22.06
C ALA A 2 8.13 -8.52 20.82
N PHE A 3 8.19 -7.24 21.03
CA PHE A 3 8.24 -6.24 19.96
C PHE A 3 9.70 -5.86 19.76
N ILE A 4 10.09 -5.63 18.52
CA ILE A 4 11.42 -5.12 18.20
C ILE A 4 11.24 -3.68 17.79
N ARG A 5 11.80 -2.78 18.56
CA ARG A 5 11.85 -1.36 18.29
C ARG A 5 13.17 -1.01 17.64
N LYS A 6 13.12 -0.11 16.67
CA LYS A 6 14.32 0.50 16.14
C LYS A 6 14.73 1.70 17.00
N SER A 7 15.97 1.70 17.44
CA SER A 7 16.61 2.89 18.01
C SER A 7 17.53 3.49 16.95
N PRO A 8 17.43 4.79 16.62
CA PRO A 8 18.37 5.44 15.72
C PRO A 8 19.78 5.40 16.33
N ASN A 9 20.76 4.97 15.56
CA ASN A 9 22.17 5.13 15.92
C ASN A 9 22.70 6.51 15.49
N GLU A 10 23.94 6.81 15.78
CA GLU A 10 24.59 8.09 15.44
C GLU A 10 24.59 8.40 13.93
N LYS A 11 24.34 7.41 13.07
CA LYS A 11 24.23 7.55 11.61
C LYS A 11 22.77 7.61 11.12
N GLY A 12 21.80 7.71 12.05
CA GLY A 12 20.37 7.71 11.72
C GLY A 12 19.78 6.33 11.41
N TRP A 13 20.56 5.25 11.49
CA TRP A 13 20.07 3.88 11.32
C TRP A 13 19.56 3.32 12.65
N SER A 14 18.48 2.59 12.58
CA SER A 14 17.87 2.03 13.78
C SER A 14 18.40 0.63 14.05
N GLU A 15 18.90 0.40 15.25
CA GLU A 15 19.18 -0.94 15.74
C GLU A 15 17.89 -1.62 16.21
N LEU A 16 17.80 -2.94 16.06
CA LEU A 16 16.66 -3.70 16.53
C LEU A 16 16.82 -3.91 18.05
N GLU A 17 15.88 -3.34 18.80
CA GLU A 17 15.81 -3.51 20.25
C GLU A 17 14.60 -4.36 20.59
N GLN A 18 14.79 -5.42 21.37
CA GLN A 18 13.70 -6.25 21.83
C GLN A 18 12.96 -5.57 22.97
N ILE A 19 11.69 -5.22 22.73
CA ILE A 19 10.82 -4.69 23.79
C ILE A 19 9.89 -5.82 24.22
N GLY A 20 10.07 -6.30 25.43
CA GLY A 20 9.13 -7.21 26.06
C GLY A 20 8.00 -6.40 26.73
N ASP A 21 6.79 -6.50 26.25
CA ASP A 21 5.61 -6.16 27.04
C ASP A 21 5.18 -7.38 27.83
N GLN A 22 5.72 -7.51 29.05
CA GLN A 22 5.44 -8.65 29.93
C GLN A 22 3.97 -8.74 30.36
N LYS A 23 3.19 -7.66 30.24
CA LYS A 23 1.76 -7.66 30.59
C LYS A 23 0.88 -8.43 29.63
N HIS A 24 1.31 -8.58 28.37
CA HIS A 24 0.53 -9.31 27.35
C HIS A 24 1.09 -10.71 27.05
N LEU A 25 2.28 -11.01 27.56
CA LEU A 25 2.96 -12.27 27.32
C LEU A 25 2.68 -13.34 28.35
N GLY A 26 1.72 -13.22 29.21
CA GLY A 26 1.45 -14.26 30.25
C GLY A 26 2.62 -15.23 30.41
N ALA A 27 3.21 -15.33 31.57
CA ALA A 27 4.30 -16.15 32.02
C ALA A 27 5.08 -16.93 30.93
N ASP A 28 6.38 -16.67 30.86
CA ASP A 28 7.43 -17.48 30.28
C ASP A 28 7.16 -18.12 28.91
N PHE A 29 7.73 -17.57 27.86
CA PHE A 29 7.89 -18.29 26.60
C PHE A 29 8.56 -19.65 26.91
N PRO A 30 7.90 -20.77 26.60
CA PRO A 30 8.52 -22.06 26.84
C PRO A 30 9.86 -22.10 26.07
N THR A 31 10.94 -22.33 26.76
CA THR A 31 12.29 -22.42 26.20
C THR A 31 12.43 -23.49 25.09
N ASN A 32 11.42 -24.36 24.93
CA ASN A 32 11.37 -25.45 23.96
C ASN A 32 10.23 -25.28 22.92
N SER A 33 9.72 -24.08 22.69
CA SER A 33 8.69 -23.88 21.67
C SER A 33 9.28 -23.87 20.25
N THR A 34 8.66 -24.63 19.33
CA THR A 34 8.98 -24.58 17.90
C THR A 34 8.06 -23.54 17.24
N PRO A 35 8.58 -22.57 16.50
CA PRO A 35 7.74 -21.63 15.77
C PRO A 35 6.90 -22.36 14.72
N LEU A 36 5.69 -21.87 14.52
CA LEU A 36 4.80 -22.37 13.47
C LEU A 36 5.14 -21.75 12.11
N LEU A 37 5.56 -20.49 12.15
CA LEU A 37 5.90 -19.68 10.99
C LEU A 37 6.84 -18.55 11.41
N VAL A 38 7.89 -18.31 10.62
CA VAL A 38 8.77 -17.15 10.73
C VAL A 38 8.81 -16.47 9.37
N MET A 39 8.33 -15.25 9.27
CA MET A 39 8.21 -14.59 7.98
C MET A 39 8.59 -13.11 8.04
N HIS A 40 9.06 -12.60 6.90
CA HIS A 40 9.11 -11.17 6.64
C HIS A 40 7.72 -10.67 6.28
N HIS A 41 7.37 -9.48 6.75
CA HIS A 41 6.15 -8.78 6.35
C HIS A 41 6.52 -7.41 5.77
N LEU A 42 6.23 -7.23 4.49
CA LEU A 42 6.34 -5.98 3.76
C LEU A 42 4.94 -5.49 3.42
N SER A 43 4.78 -4.19 3.32
CA SER A 43 3.51 -3.59 2.92
C SER A 43 3.73 -2.18 2.38
N ASP A 44 2.80 -1.73 1.54
CA ASP A 44 2.72 -0.33 1.14
C ASP A 44 4.05 0.16 0.51
N LEU A 45 4.57 -0.60 -0.45
CA LEU A 45 5.84 -0.30 -1.13
C LEU A 45 5.71 0.96 -1.98
N HIS A 46 4.54 1.21 -2.54
CA HIS A 46 4.23 2.36 -3.39
C HIS A 46 5.36 2.66 -4.39
N VAL A 47 5.75 1.64 -5.18
CA VAL A 47 6.66 1.87 -6.30
C VAL A 47 5.98 2.81 -7.28
N CYS A 48 6.55 4.00 -7.45
CA CYS A 48 5.87 5.15 -7.98
C CYS A 48 6.53 5.69 -9.24
N ASP A 49 5.72 5.91 -10.28
CA ASP A 49 6.07 6.77 -11.41
C ASP A 49 5.74 8.23 -11.06
N ALA A 50 6.73 8.94 -10.50
CA ALA A 50 6.58 10.33 -10.09
C ALA A 50 6.41 11.33 -11.25
N GLN A 51 6.43 10.86 -12.49
CA GLN A 51 6.22 11.65 -13.69
C GLN A 51 4.87 11.36 -14.38
N SER A 52 4.05 10.51 -13.78
CA SER A 52 2.72 10.17 -14.31
C SER A 52 1.83 11.40 -14.41
N PRO A 53 1.21 11.68 -15.57
CA PRO A 53 0.42 12.90 -15.78
C PRO A 53 -0.90 12.91 -15.01
N LEU A 54 -1.42 11.75 -14.65
CA LEU A 54 -2.67 11.63 -13.89
C LEU A 54 -2.42 11.32 -12.40
N ARG A 55 -1.39 11.96 -11.83
CA ARG A 55 -1.22 12.12 -10.39
C ARG A 55 -1.60 13.56 -10.04
N PRO A 56 -2.79 13.80 -9.48
CA PRO A 56 -3.22 15.15 -9.16
C PRO A 56 -2.55 15.65 -7.86
N GLU A 57 -1.22 15.77 -7.88
CA GLU A 57 -0.40 16.12 -6.72
C GLU A 57 -0.82 17.45 -6.08
N PHE A 58 -1.35 18.38 -6.88
CA PHE A 58 -1.81 19.67 -6.39
C PHE A 58 -2.96 19.56 -5.37
N LEU A 59 -3.68 18.43 -5.32
CA LEU A 59 -4.74 18.20 -4.33
C LEU A 59 -4.19 18.13 -2.91
N ASP A 60 -2.96 17.69 -2.70
CA ASP A 60 -2.35 17.60 -1.36
C ASP A 60 -2.24 18.97 -0.68
N ARG A 61 -2.16 20.06 -1.44
CA ARG A 61 -2.17 21.43 -0.91
C ARG A 61 -3.40 21.73 -0.07
N TRP A 62 -4.52 21.07 -0.36
CA TRP A 62 -5.77 21.26 0.38
C TRP A 62 -5.77 20.54 1.73
N ALA A 63 -4.94 19.54 1.88
CA ALA A 63 -4.73 18.84 3.14
C ALA A 63 -3.63 19.47 4.02
N ASP A 64 -2.93 20.49 3.54
CA ASP A 64 -1.89 21.20 4.29
C ASP A 64 -2.47 21.81 5.60
N PRO A 65 -1.67 21.86 6.66
CA PRO A 65 -2.13 22.38 7.96
C PRO A 65 -2.70 23.81 7.94
N ASP A 66 -2.27 24.62 6.98
CA ASP A 66 -2.68 26.00 6.76
C ASP A 66 -3.81 26.16 5.73
N SER A 67 -4.28 25.06 5.14
CA SER A 67 -5.37 25.08 4.16
C SER A 67 -6.72 25.35 4.83
N PRO A 68 -7.51 26.33 4.33
CA PRO A 68 -8.84 26.64 4.86
C PRO A 68 -9.87 25.54 4.63
N ILE A 69 -9.58 24.58 3.74
CA ILE A 69 -10.50 23.49 3.37
C ILE A 69 -10.03 22.12 3.88
N ARG A 70 -8.96 22.07 4.67
CA ARG A 70 -8.39 20.82 5.22
C ARG A 70 -9.43 19.93 5.91
N ASP A 71 -10.30 20.53 6.70
CA ASP A 71 -11.34 19.80 7.45
C ASP A 71 -12.42 19.19 6.52
N VAL A 72 -12.54 19.71 5.30
CA VAL A 72 -13.48 19.21 4.29
C VAL A 72 -12.85 18.07 3.49
N VAL A 73 -11.62 18.26 3.01
CA VAL A 73 -10.95 17.28 2.12
C VAL A 73 -10.27 16.15 2.87
N GLY A 74 -9.96 16.36 4.16
CA GLY A 74 -9.31 15.35 4.97
C GLY A 74 -7.85 15.08 4.56
N THR A 75 -7.47 13.82 4.51
CA THR A 75 -6.11 13.40 4.12
C THR A 75 -6.09 13.00 2.66
N ILE A 76 -5.22 13.64 1.90
CA ILE A 76 -4.92 13.33 0.50
C ILE A 76 -3.48 12.80 0.46
N GLY A 77 -3.17 11.89 -0.43
CA GLY A 77 -1.85 11.23 -0.49
C GLY A 77 -1.29 11.14 -1.91
N CYS A 78 -1.64 12.10 -2.78
CA CYS A 78 -1.20 12.12 -4.17
C CYS A 78 0.26 12.58 -4.33
N TYR A 79 0.79 13.35 -3.37
CA TYR A 79 2.16 13.85 -3.39
C TYR A 79 2.94 13.46 -2.13
N ARG A 80 4.15 12.97 -2.34
CA ARG A 80 5.15 12.76 -1.28
C ARG A 80 6.50 13.25 -1.82
N PRO A 81 7.24 14.13 -1.11
CA PRO A 81 8.50 14.68 -1.59
C PRO A 81 9.53 13.63 -2.04
N HIS A 82 9.47 12.42 -1.49
CA HIS A 82 10.39 11.33 -1.78
C HIS A 82 9.82 10.27 -2.75
N ALA A 83 8.65 10.50 -3.36
CA ALA A 83 7.98 9.48 -4.20
C ALA A 83 8.88 8.92 -5.32
N MET A 84 9.70 9.78 -5.97
CA MET A 84 10.63 9.35 -7.01
C MET A 84 11.76 8.44 -6.50
N LEU A 85 11.97 8.37 -5.19
CA LEU A 85 12.95 7.49 -4.57
C LEU A 85 12.37 6.12 -4.19
N SER A 86 11.06 5.89 -4.34
CA SER A 86 10.42 4.66 -3.88
C SER A 86 11.06 3.38 -4.43
N PRO A 87 11.50 3.28 -5.71
CA PRO A 87 12.23 2.10 -6.17
C PRO A 87 13.55 1.86 -5.43
N HIS A 88 14.29 2.92 -5.10
CA HIS A 88 15.55 2.83 -4.34
C HIS A 88 15.33 2.50 -2.87
N VAL A 89 14.23 2.99 -2.29
CA VAL A 89 13.81 2.64 -0.93
C VAL A 89 13.49 1.15 -0.86
N VAL A 90 12.72 0.63 -1.82
CA VAL A 90 12.39 -0.80 -1.91
C VAL A 90 13.65 -1.66 -2.07
N GLU A 91 14.60 -1.25 -2.94
CA GLU A 91 15.90 -1.94 -3.06
C GLU A 91 16.64 -1.96 -1.71
N SER A 92 16.67 -0.85 -0.99
CA SER A 92 17.32 -0.76 0.34
C SER A 92 16.61 -1.67 1.36
N MET A 93 15.28 -1.77 1.30
CA MET A 93 14.50 -2.69 2.13
C MET A 93 14.84 -4.16 1.81
N ILE A 94 14.91 -4.52 0.52
CA ILE A 94 15.29 -5.86 0.07
C ILE A 94 16.68 -6.23 0.59
N GLN A 95 17.65 -5.33 0.46
CA GLN A 95 18.99 -5.53 0.99
C GLN A 95 19.02 -5.75 2.51
N ALA A 96 18.21 -4.99 3.25
CA ALA A 96 18.08 -5.12 4.69
C ALA A 96 17.45 -6.47 5.08
N LEU A 97 16.35 -6.85 4.42
CA LEU A 97 15.65 -8.12 4.65
C LEU A 97 16.55 -9.33 4.36
N ASN A 98 17.30 -9.29 3.27
CA ASN A 98 18.23 -10.35 2.89
C ASN A 98 19.34 -10.62 3.92
N LYS A 99 19.61 -9.67 4.82
CA LYS A 99 20.55 -9.84 5.95
C LYS A 99 19.91 -10.51 7.16
N VAL A 100 18.59 -10.50 7.26
CA VAL A 100 17.82 -11.10 8.36
C VAL A 100 17.35 -12.48 7.92
N THR A 101 18.19 -13.48 8.07
CA THR A 101 17.93 -14.85 7.60
C THR A 101 17.22 -15.73 8.62
N THR A 102 17.14 -15.27 9.87
CA THR A 102 16.48 -16.00 10.98
C THR A 102 15.61 -15.05 11.80
N GLY A 103 14.54 -15.58 12.36
CA GLY A 103 13.70 -14.83 13.29
C GLY A 103 14.48 -14.42 14.53
N PRO A 104 14.51 -13.13 14.89
CA PRO A 104 15.37 -12.62 15.97
C PRO A 104 15.01 -13.15 17.36
N LEU A 105 13.78 -13.65 17.54
CA LEU A 105 13.33 -14.25 18.79
C LEU A 105 13.47 -15.76 18.83
N SER A 106 13.24 -16.42 17.70
CA SER A 106 13.20 -17.87 17.62
C SER A 106 14.53 -18.49 17.18
N GLY A 107 15.39 -17.72 16.51
CA GLY A 107 16.59 -18.24 15.85
C GLY A 107 16.30 -19.16 14.64
N HIS A 108 15.02 -19.41 14.33
CA HIS A 108 14.64 -20.26 13.20
C HIS A 108 14.78 -19.50 11.86
N PRO A 109 15.10 -20.22 10.76
CA PRO A 109 15.14 -19.63 9.43
C PRO A 109 13.82 -18.93 9.07
N ILE A 110 13.90 -17.92 8.20
CA ILE A 110 12.72 -17.29 7.59
C ILE A 110 12.10 -18.28 6.60
N ASP A 111 10.82 -18.58 6.77
CA ASP A 111 10.09 -19.51 5.91
C ASP A 111 9.66 -18.82 4.58
N ALA A 112 9.22 -17.57 4.66
CA ALA A 112 8.75 -16.81 3.53
C ALA A 112 8.67 -15.29 3.84
N ALA A 113 8.34 -14.50 2.83
CA ALA A 113 7.86 -13.14 2.98
C ALA A 113 6.39 -13.05 2.56
N ILE A 114 5.66 -12.09 3.13
CA ILE A 114 4.33 -11.69 2.65
C ILE A 114 4.34 -10.20 2.37
N ILE A 115 3.76 -9.83 1.21
CA ILE A 115 3.64 -8.44 0.77
C ILE A 115 2.16 -8.10 0.74
N THR A 116 1.72 -7.29 1.70
CA THR A 116 0.29 -7.06 1.95
C THR A 116 -0.29 -5.90 1.13
N GLY A 117 0.07 -5.82 -0.14
CA GLY A 117 -0.54 -4.92 -1.12
C GLY A 117 0.07 -3.51 -1.15
N ASP A 118 -0.52 -2.68 -1.98
CA ASP A 118 -0.02 -1.36 -2.35
C ASP A 118 1.44 -1.42 -2.79
N THR A 119 1.70 -2.34 -3.70
CA THR A 119 3.02 -2.53 -4.31
C THR A 119 3.33 -1.44 -5.31
N THR A 120 2.30 -0.93 -5.99
CA THR A 120 2.31 0.21 -6.90
C THR A 120 1.67 1.44 -6.24
N ASP A 121 1.87 2.62 -6.83
CA ASP A 121 1.29 3.86 -6.32
C ASP A 121 0.01 4.27 -7.07
N ASN A 122 -0.10 3.92 -8.35
CA ASN A 122 -1.20 4.34 -9.21
C ASN A 122 -1.70 3.26 -10.18
N ALA A 123 -1.59 1.99 -9.79
CA ALA A 123 -2.02 0.82 -10.57
C ALA A 123 -1.42 0.74 -11.99
N GLN A 124 -0.29 1.37 -12.27
CA GLN A 124 0.29 1.48 -13.60
C GLN A 124 1.13 0.25 -13.98
N LEU A 125 1.18 -0.05 -15.30
CA LEU A 125 1.95 -1.17 -15.82
C LEU A 125 3.44 -1.05 -15.52
N ASN A 126 4.04 0.14 -15.75
CA ASN A 126 5.44 0.38 -15.44
C ASN A 126 5.75 0.20 -13.95
N GLU A 127 4.86 0.63 -13.06
CA GLU A 127 5.03 0.44 -11.62
C GLU A 127 4.98 -1.05 -11.23
N VAL A 128 4.07 -1.83 -11.83
CA VAL A 128 4.01 -3.29 -11.63
C VAL A 128 5.29 -3.95 -12.14
N ASP A 129 5.76 -3.57 -13.32
CA ASP A 129 7.00 -4.12 -13.89
C ASP A 129 8.22 -3.78 -13.03
N TRP A 130 8.31 -2.56 -12.50
CA TRP A 130 9.41 -2.17 -11.60
C TRP A 130 9.36 -2.90 -10.27
N TYR A 131 8.19 -3.00 -9.66
CA TYR A 131 8.01 -3.71 -8.40
C TYR A 131 8.43 -5.18 -8.51
N LEU A 132 7.98 -5.88 -9.54
CA LEU A 132 8.35 -7.28 -9.77
C LEU A 132 9.85 -7.42 -10.05
N ALA A 133 10.40 -6.56 -10.90
CA ALA A 133 11.85 -6.57 -11.20
C ALA A 133 12.71 -6.32 -9.96
N LEU A 134 12.26 -5.46 -9.04
CA LEU A 134 12.94 -5.23 -7.75
C LEU A 134 12.98 -6.51 -6.91
N LEU A 135 11.87 -7.20 -6.77
CA LEU A 135 11.81 -8.44 -5.99
C LEU A 135 12.53 -9.60 -6.67
N ASP A 136 12.54 -9.63 -7.99
CA ASP A 136 13.17 -10.68 -8.80
C ASP A 136 14.68 -10.49 -9.01
N GLY A 137 15.25 -9.35 -8.61
CA GLY A 137 16.67 -9.05 -8.81
C GLY A 137 17.02 -8.74 -10.26
N LEU A 138 16.10 -8.15 -10.99
CA LEU A 138 16.29 -7.75 -12.38
C LEU A 138 16.76 -6.29 -12.48
N GLU A 139 17.13 -5.88 -13.69
CA GLU A 139 17.42 -4.49 -14.00
C GLU A 139 16.12 -3.70 -14.16
N ILE A 140 16.07 -2.51 -13.59
CA ILE A 140 14.99 -1.56 -13.77
C ILE A 140 15.51 -0.20 -14.20
N THR A 141 14.68 0.51 -14.96
CA THR A 141 14.84 1.94 -15.22
C THR A 141 13.61 2.63 -14.66
N PRO A 142 13.68 3.23 -13.46
CA PRO A 142 12.52 3.87 -12.82
C PRO A 142 12.25 5.23 -13.43
N ASP A 143 11.91 5.24 -14.71
CA ASP A 143 11.72 6.41 -15.56
C ASP A 143 10.60 6.16 -16.57
N SER A 144 9.93 7.23 -16.99
CA SER A 144 8.85 7.20 -17.96
C SER A 144 8.81 8.51 -18.75
N GLY A 145 8.20 8.49 -19.92
CA GLY A 145 8.15 9.64 -20.81
C GLY A 145 9.49 9.90 -21.51
N ASP A 146 10.05 11.09 -21.37
CA ASP A 146 11.34 11.46 -21.95
C ASP A 146 12.50 11.13 -21.00
N PHE A 147 13.27 10.10 -21.31
CA PHE A 147 14.42 9.66 -20.51
C PHE A 147 15.58 10.66 -20.45
N SER A 148 15.57 11.71 -21.28
CA SER A 148 16.60 12.74 -21.26
C SER A 148 16.38 13.84 -20.22
N LYS A 149 15.15 13.97 -19.68
CA LYS A 149 14.79 15.00 -18.71
C LYS A 149 13.75 14.50 -17.70
N TYR A 150 13.67 15.15 -16.55
CA TYR A 150 12.61 14.92 -15.58
C TYR A 150 11.36 15.75 -15.98
N GLU A 151 10.19 15.14 -15.94
CA GLU A 151 8.92 15.77 -16.32
C GLU A 151 7.86 15.74 -15.19
N GLY A 152 8.27 15.58 -13.92
CA GLY A 152 7.38 15.60 -12.76
C GLY A 152 7.25 16.98 -12.11
N VAL A 153 6.45 17.09 -11.05
CA VAL A 153 6.17 18.37 -10.32
C VAL A 153 7.37 18.96 -9.58
N MET A 154 8.47 18.21 -9.48
CA MET A 154 9.69 18.66 -8.79
C MET A 154 10.72 19.25 -9.77
N ASP A 155 10.31 19.50 -11.03
CA ASP A 155 11.12 20.23 -12.01
C ASP A 155 11.50 21.59 -11.41
N ASP A 156 12.80 21.89 -11.45
CA ASP A 156 13.41 23.09 -10.87
C ASP A 156 13.61 24.21 -11.87
N GLY A 157 13.09 24.08 -13.06
CA GLY A 157 13.00 25.18 -14.03
C GLY A 157 12.20 26.34 -13.45
N ALA A 158 12.72 27.58 -13.58
CA ALA A 158 12.06 28.76 -12.99
C ALA A 158 10.60 28.95 -13.46
N GLU A 159 10.25 28.39 -14.61
CA GLU A 159 8.91 28.41 -15.19
C GLU A 159 7.95 27.49 -14.45
N HIS A 160 8.40 26.29 -14.08
CA HIS A 160 7.60 25.25 -13.42
C HIS A 160 7.78 25.20 -11.90
N TYR A 161 8.60 26.10 -11.35
CA TYR A 161 8.87 26.13 -9.91
C TYR A 161 7.63 26.49 -9.10
N ASP A 162 7.21 25.55 -8.26
CA ASP A 162 6.10 25.72 -7.31
C ASP A 162 6.58 25.46 -5.89
N VAL A 163 6.45 26.45 -5.02
CA VAL A 163 6.89 26.39 -3.61
C VAL A 163 6.26 25.24 -2.80
N LYS A 164 5.17 24.66 -3.28
CA LYS A 164 4.48 23.56 -2.62
C LYS A 164 5.13 22.20 -2.82
N TYR A 165 6.05 22.09 -3.77
CA TYR A 165 6.80 20.86 -4.05
C TYR A 165 8.26 21.01 -3.63
N TRP A 166 8.87 19.89 -3.24
CA TRP A 166 10.32 19.86 -3.00
C TRP A 166 11.09 19.95 -4.31
N HIS A 167 12.01 20.90 -4.37
CA HIS A 167 12.92 21.08 -5.50
C HIS A 167 14.34 20.74 -5.06
N PRO A 168 14.83 19.51 -5.29
CA PRO A 168 16.12 19.06 -4.77
C PRO A 168 17.32 19.79 -5.33
N HIS A 169 17.21 20.42 -6.50
CA HIS A 169 18.31 21.24 -7.05
C HIS A 169 18.43 22.62 -6.40
N GLY A 170 17.44 23.03 -5.63
CA GLY A 170 17.43 24.31 -4.92
C GLY A 170 16.43 25.31 -5.48
N THR A 171 16.53 26.56 -5.01
CA THR A 171 15.60 27.63 -5.37
C THR A 171 16.11 28.39 -6.57
N PRO A 172 15.33 28.56 -7.63
CA PRO A 172 15.67 29.45 -8.75
C PRO A 172 15.83 30.91 -8.27
N ALA A 173 16.68 31.66 -8.96
CA ALA A 173 16.94 33.06 -8.64
C ALA A 173 15.63 33.89 -8.61
N GLY A 174 15.42 34.61 -7.53
CA GLY A 174 14.22 35.47 -7.34
C GLY A 174 12.96 34.75 -6.89
N LYS A 175 13.03 33.47 -6.59
CA LYS A 175 11.95 32.69 -5.97
C LYS A 175 12.17 32.51 -4.47
N GLU A 176 11.12 32.13 -3.74
CA GLU A 176 11.19 31.71 -2.35
C GLU A 176 11.56 30.23 -2.22
N ASP A 177 12.13 29.82 -1.09
CA ASP A 177 12.39 28.41 -0.81
C ASP A 177 11.10 27.60 -0.76
N ASP A 178 11.14 26.38 -1.28
CA ASP A 178 9.97 25.50 -1.21
C ASP A 178 9.65 25.09 0.23
N ASP A 179 8.37 24.76 0.45
CA ASP A 179 7.82 24.40 1.76
C ASP A 179 8.54 23.20 2.37
N ALA A 180 8.96 22.23 1.57
CA ALA A 180 9.66 21.04 2.07
C ALA A 180 11.00 21.42 2.72
N ARG A 181 11.75 22.34 2.13
CA ARG A 181 13.00 22.86 2.71
C ARG A 181 12.76 23.86 3.82
N ALA A 182 11.89 24.83 3.60
CA ALA A 182 11.64 25.92 4.54
C ALA A 182 10.98 25.45 5.84
N LYS A 183 10.04 24.51 5.77
CA LYS A 183 9.24 24.06 6.92
C LYS A 183 9.74 22.74 7.50
N TYR A 184 10.26 21.83 6.69
CA TYR A 184 10.56 20.45 7.09
C TYR A 184 12.03 20.06 6.97
N GLY A 185 12.89 20.97 6.53
CA GLY A 185 14.35 20.77 6.49
C GLY A 185 14.83 19.76 5.43
N PHE A 186 14.10 19.61 4.35
CA PHE A 186 14.54 18.78 3.22
C PHE A 186 15.85 19.35 2.63
N PRO A 187 16.78 18.49 2.21
CA PRO A 187 18.10 18.94 1.73
C PRO A 187 18.04 19.47 0.31
N VAL A 188 19.07 20.26 -0.06
CA VAL A 188 19.42 20.51 -1.47
C VAL A 188 20.33 19.36 -1.92
N VAL A 189 19.96 18.67 -3.00
CA VAL A 189 20.67 17.49 -3.55
C VAL A 189 20.76 17.64 -5.07
N PRO A 190 21.69 18.43 -5.60
CA PRO A 190 21.83 18.63 -7.04
C PRO A 190 22.04 17.31 -7.79
N GLY A 191 21.37 17.14 -8.92
CA GLY A 191 21.44 15.93 -9.74
C GLY A 191 20.62 14.75 -9.22
N LEU A 192 19.82 14.92 -8.15
CA LEU A 192 19.00 13.84 -7.60
C LEU A 192 17.97 13.34 -8.60
N LEU A 193 17.22 14.23 -9.25
CA LEU A 193 16.16 13.88 -10.20
C LEU A 193 16.71 13.08 -11.40
N ASP A 194 17.90 13.39 -11.87
CA ASP A 194 18.55 12.61 -12.92
C ASP A 194 19.13 11.29 -12.42
N SER A 195 19.62 11.27 -11.17
CA SER A 195 20.27 10.09 -10.61
C SER A 195 19.26 9.01 -10.24
N CYS A 196 18.10 9.38 -9.71
CA CYS A 196 17.08 8.42 -9.28
C CYS A 196 16.36 7.74 -10.45
N ARG A 197 16.44 8.29 -11.66
CA ARG A 197 15.85 7.73 -12.90
C ARG A 197 16.79 6.79 -13.66
N LYS A 198 18.09 6.74 -13.29
CA LYS A 198 19.08 5.88 -13.98
C LYS A 198 18.79 4.41 -13.77
N PRO A 199 19.10 3.58 -14.79
CA PRO A 199 19.01 2.13 -14.65
C PRO A 199 19.86 1.61 -13.50
N PHE A 200 19.33 0.64 -12.76
CA PHE A 200 20.12 -0.13 -11.82
C PHE A 200 19.60 -1.56 -11.73
N LYS A 201 20.47 -2.46 -11.26
CA LYS A 201 20.11 -3.85 -11.02
C LYS A 201 19.76 -4.04 -9.56
N SER A 202 18.56 -4.55 -9.30
CA SER A 202 18.12 -4.91 -7.96
C SER A 202 18.87 -6.13 -7.43
N THR A 203 18.97 -6.20 -6.10
CA THR A 203 19.51 -7.36 -5.38
C THR A 203 18.56 -8.56 -5.45
N GLY A 204 17.27 -8.34 -5.54
CA GLY A 204 16.22 -9.35 -5.45
C GLY A 204 16.01 -9.90 -4.04
N LEU A 205 14.78 -10.29 -3.75
CA LEU A 205 14.44 -10.90 -2.47
C LEU A 205 14.83 -12.38 -2.46
N LYS A 206 15.60 -12.81 -1.48
CA LYS A 206 16.15 -14.20 -1.39
C LYS A 206 15.19 -15.22 -0.79
N PHE A 207 14.02 -14.79 -0.36
CA PHE A 207 13.03 -15.65 0.28
C PHE A 207 11.85 -15.91 -0.65
N PRO A 208 11.18 -17.08 -0.56
CA PRO A 208 9.85 -17.24 -1.16
C PRO A 208 8.92 -16.13 -0.66
N TRP A 209 8.09 -15.58 -1.54
CA TRP A 209 7.18 -14.52 -1.13
C TRP A 209 5.78 -14.69 -1.72
N TYR A 210 4.78 -14.16 -1.01
CA TYR A 210 3.37 -14.25 -1.37
C TYR A 210 2.79 -12.84 -1.52
N ALA A 211 2.03 -12.63 -2.58
CA ALA A 211 1.45 -11.34 -2.93
C ALA A 211 0.02 -11.20 -2.40
N VAL A 212 -0.30 -10.03 -1.91
CA VAL A 212 -1.66 -9.56 -1.63
C VAL A 212 -1.93 -8.35 -2.52
N HIS A 213 -3.13 -8.22 -3.02
CA HIS A 213 -3.54 -7.12 -3.87
C HIS A 213 -4.07 -5.96 -3.02
N GLY A 214 -3.55 -4.76 -3.22
CA GLY A 214 -3.95 -3.54 -2.51
C GLY A 214 -4.81 -2.60 -3.35
N ASN A 215 -5.35 -1.55 -2.73
CA ASN A 215 -6.19 -0.59 -3.46
C ASN A 215 -5.38 0.23 -4.47
N HIS A 216 -4.14 0.59 -4.20
CA HIS A 216 -3.25 1.24 -5.17
C HIS A 216 -2.76 0.32 -6.29
N ASP A 217 -2.89 -1.01 -6.12
CA ASP A 217 -2.60 -1.98 -7.19
C ASP A 217 -3.77 -2.12 -8.17
N ALA A 218 -4.97 -1.65 -7.80
CA ALA A 218 -6.20 -1.81 -8.56
C ALA A 218 -6.83 -0.49 -9.04
N LEU A 219 -6.66 0.57 -8.25
CA LEU A 219 -7.39 1.83 -8.38
C LEU A 219 -6.40 2.99 -8.55
N LEU A 220 -6.79 3.96 -9.36
CA LEU A 220 -6.04 5.20 -9.50
C LEU A 220 -6.00 5.93 -8.16
N GLN A 221 -4.80 6.28 -7.70
CA GLN A 221 -4.54 6.85 -6.38
C GLN A 221 -5.26 6.08 -5.25
N GLY A 222 -5.38 4.75 -5.45
CA GLY A 222 -6.02 3.84 -4.50
C GLY A 222 -7.51 4.04 -4.28
N THR A 223 -8.19 4.85 -5.11
CA THR A 223 -9.57 5.28 -4.84
C THR A 223 -10.50 5.14 -6.03
N VAL A 224 -10.04 5.42 -7.25
CA VAL A 224 -10.90 5.54 -8.44
C VAL A 224 -10.70 4.37 -9.38
N THR A 225 -11.79 3.70 -9.73
CA THR A 225 -11.77 2.61 -10.72
C THR A 225 -11.34 3.16 -12.08
N PRO A 226 -10.30 2.59 -12.71
CA PRO A 226 -9.88 3.00 -14.05
C PRO A 226 -11.00 2.86 -15.07
N ASN A 227 -11.14 3.84 -15.94
CA ASN A 227 -12.07 3.86 -17.05
C ASN A 227 -11.35 4.31 -18.34
N PRO A 228 -11.99 4.28 -19.53
CA PRO A 228 -11.32 4.65 -20.79
C PRO A 228 -10.71 6.06 -20.78
N GLU A 229 -11.37 7.04 -20.19
CA GLU A 229 -10.89 8.42 -20.14
C GLU A 229 -9.65 8.55 -19.23
N THR A 230 -9.69 7.93 -18.06
CA THR A 230 -8.54 7.92 -17.16
C THR A 230 -7.37 7.12 -17.74
N GLN A 231 -7.64 6.06 -18.49
CA GLN A 231 -6.60 5.32 -19.22
C GLN A 231 -5.92 6.21 -20.28
N GLU A 232 -6.70 6.96 -21.04
CA GLU A 232 -6.17 7.90 -22.03
C GLU A 232 -5.34 9.00 -21.36
N ALA A 233 -5.83 9.56 -20.26
CA ALA A 233 -5.13 10.60 -19.52
C ALA A 233 -3.81 10.11 -18.89
N LEU A 234 -3.79 8.88 -18.34
CA LEU A 234 -2.56 8.26 -17.80
C LEU A 234 -1.45 8.14 -18.85
N MET A 235 -1.81 7.69 -20.04
CA MET A 235 -0.88 7.47 -21.15
C MET A 235 -0.57 8.77 -21.92
N GLY A 236 -1.36 9.81 -21.70
CA GLY A 236 -1.36 11.05 -22.46
C GLY A 236 -0.19 11.97 -22.16
N ASN A 237 -0.29 13.17 -22.68
CA ASN A 237 0.75 14.19 -22.61
C ASN A 237 0.36 15.44 -21.81
N LYS A 238 -0.72 15.38 -21.04
CA LYS A 238 -1.19 16.49 -20.20
C LYS A 238 -1.10 16.15 -18.73
N ARG A 239 -0.19 16.81 -18.02
CA ARG A 239 -0.13 16.78 -16.57
C ARG A 239 -0.95 17.92 -16.00
N TYR A 240 -2.03 17.60 -15.32
CA TYR A 240 -2.89 18.61 -14.69
C TYR A 240 -2.23 19.12 -13.41
N VAL A 241 -2.12 20.45 -13.28
CA VAL A 241 -1.40 21.14 -12.19
C VAL A 241 -2.28 22.01 -11.31
N GLY A 242 -3.58 22.04 -11.57
CA GLY A 242 -4.54 22.83 -10.82
C GLY A 242 -5.97 22.51 -11.18
N LEU A 243 -6.91 23.22 -10.53
CA LEU A 243 -8.33 23.11 -10.80
C LEU A 243 -8.77 23.97 -11.96
N PRO A 244 -9.87 23.59 -12.65
CA PRO A 244 -10.54 24.46 -13.60
C PRO A 244 -10.97 25.77 -12.93
N SER A 245 -10.79 26.88 -13.63
CA SER A 245 -11.23 28.19 -13.13
C SER A 245 -12.71 28.46 -13.34
N SER A 246 -13.34 27.69 -14.23
CA SER A 246 -14.77 27.75 -14.54
C SER A 246 -15.67 27.10 -13.48
N LEU A 247 -15.10 26.24 -12.63
CA LEU A 247 -15.81 25.52 -11.57
C LEU A 247 -15.49 26.11 -10.19
N THR A 248 -16.50 26.17 -9.35
CA THR A 248 -16.27 26.37 -7.91
C THR A 248 -15.59 25.15 -7.30
N LEU A 249 -14.95 25.33 -6.13
CA LEU A 249 -14.37 24.21 -5.39
C LEU A 249 -15.40 23.10 -5.12
N GLN A 250 -16.63 23.48 -4.76
CA GLN A 250 -17.70 22.52 -4.50
C GLN A 250 -18.06 21.70 -5.74
N GLU A 251 -18.27 22.34 -6.89
CA GLU A 251 -18.55 21.67 -8.16
C GLU A 251 -17.39 20.75 -8.58
N THR A 252 -16.16 21.18 -8.32
CA THR A 252 -14.98 20.34 -8.60
C THR A 252 -14.95 19.09 -7.70
N LEU A 253 -15.20 19.24 -6.40
CA LEU A 253 -15.26 18.12 -5.47
C LEU A 253 -16.39 17.14 -5.83
N GLU A 254 -17.55 17.64 -6.23
CA GLU A 254 -18.67 16.82 -6.73
C GLU A 254 -18.29 16.05 -8.00
N ALA A 255 -17.60 16.72 -8.95
CA ALA A 255 -17.12 16.07 -10.17
C ALA A 255 -16.06 14.99 -9.86
N PHE A 256 -15.16 15.25 -8.91
CA PHE A 256 -14.20 14.24 -8.45
C PHE A 256 -14.88 13.05 -7.76
N ASP A 257 -15.93 13.28 -7.00
CA ASP A 257 -16.70 12.23 -6.33
C ASP A 257 -17.46 11.37 -7.36
N GLU A 258 -17.93 11.97 -8.45
CA GLU A 258 -18.63 11.26 -9.52
C GLU A 258 -17.71 10.47 -10.46
N VAL A 259 -16.62 11.08 -10.92
CA VAL A 259 -15.79 10.51 -12.00
C VAL A 259 -14.30 10.46 -11.67
N GLY A 260 -13.91 10.87 -10.48
CA GLY A 260 -12.52 10.89 -10.03
C GLY A 260 -11.63 11.81 -10.87
N PRO A 261 -10.35 11.46 -11.09
CA PRO A 261 -9.43 12.28 -11.88
C PRO A 261 -9.85 12.55 -13.32
N ALA A 262 -10.82 11.80 -13.86
CA ALA A 262 -11.41 12.10 -15.17
C ALA A 262 -12.16 13.45 -15.23
N ALA A 263 -12.47 14.04 -14.09
CA ALA A 263 -13.01 15.40 -14.02
C ALA A 263 -12.06 16.45 -14.64
N LEU A 264 -10.75 16.25 -14.53
CA LEU A 264 -9.74 17.17 -15.04
C LEU A 264 -9.72 17.24 -16.59
N PRO A 265 -9.58 16.12 -17.33
CA PRO A 265 -9.61 16.16 -18.79
C PRO A 265 -10.94 16.62 -19.38
N ARG A 266 -12.05 16.53 -18.62
CA ARG A 266 -13.37 17.01 -19.07
C ARG A 266 -13.52 18.52 -18.99
N ALA A 267 -12.75 19.20 -18.14
CA ALA A 267 -12.78 20.64 -17.99
C ALA A 267 -11.80 21.29 -18.98
N GLU A 268 -12.32 22.04 -19.94
CA GLU A 268 -11.51 22.67 -21.01
C GLU A 268 -10.45 23.65 -20.48
N ASP A 269 -10.70 24.27 -19.34
CA ASP A 269 -9.85 25.28 -18.71
C ASP A 269 -9.03 24.76 -17.51
N ALA A 270 -9.00 23.43 -17.30
CA ALA A 270 -8.11 22.85 -16.29
C ALA A 270 -6.65 23.10 -16.67
N PRO A 271 -5.85 23.76 -15.82
CA PRO A 271 -4.46 24.07 -16.14
C PRO A 271 -3.63 22.80 -16.22
N PHE A 272 -2.81 22.71 -17.26
CA PHE A 272 -1.93 21.56 -17.47
C PHE A 272 -0.56 21.97 -18.04
N GLU A 273 0.40 21.11 -17.86
CA GLU A 273 1.71 21.16 -18.49
C GLU A 273 1.83 20.04 -19.52
N ILE A 274 2.64 20.26 -20.55
CA ILE A 274 2.92 19.24 -21.57
C ILE A 274 4.06 18.36 -21.09
N VAL A 275 3.80 17.07 -21.05
CA VAL A 275 4.76 16.00 -20.74
C VAL A 275 4.83 15.00 -21.89
N THR A 276 5.81 14.12 -21.90
CA THR A 276 5.92 13.08 -22.91
C THR A 276 4.93 11.95 -22.63
N ALA A 277 4.12 11.59 -23.61
CA ALA A 277 3.19 10.47 -23.53
C ALA A 277 3.92 9.13 -23.40
N ASP A 278 3.39 8.19 -22.58
CA ASP A 278 3.98 6.88 -22.39
C ASP A 278 2.91 5.81 -22.17
N LEU A 279 2.82 4.85 -23.09
CA LEU A 279 1.83 3.77 -23.05
C LEU A 279 2.02 2.82 -21.85
N ARG A 280 3.20 2.79 -21.25
CA ARG A 280 3.50 1.96 -20.06
C ARG A 280 2.82 2.48 -18.80
N ARG A 281 2.30 3.70 -18.82
CA ARG A 281 1.55 4.30 -17.70
C ARG A 281 0.09 3.83 -17.61
N ARG A 282 -0.40 3.04 -18.58
CA ARG A 282 -1.76 2.52 -18.51
C ARG A 282 -2.01 1.73 -17.22
N ALA A 283 -3.23 1.79 -16.69
CA ALA A 283 -3.60 0.98 -15.54
C ALA A 283 -3.68 -0.51 -15.89
N VAL A 284 -3.31 -1.36 -14.93
CA VAL A 284 -3.27 -2.82 -15.08
C VAL A 284 -4.57 -3.44 -14.57
N GLU A 285 -5.16 -4.33 -15.35
CA GLU A 285 -6.32 -5.10 -14.91
C GLU A 285 -5.91 -6.23 -13.94
N ARG A 286 -6.82 -6.65 -13.06
CA ARG A 286 -6.60 -7.74 -12.08
C ARG A 286 -6.04 -9.02 -12.69
N GLY A 287 -6.62 -9.48 -13.81
CA GLY A 287 -6.12 -10.69 -14.51
C GLY A 287 -4.71 -10.51 -15.05
N GLU A 288 -4.37 -9.34 -15.55
CA GLU A 288 -3.01 -9.02 -16.00
C GLU A 288 -2.03 -8.92 -14.83
N TYR A 289 -2.44 -8.33 -13.70
CA TYR A 289 -1.63 -8.31 -12.48
C TYR A 289 -1.27 -9.74 -12.04
N ALA A 290 -2.24 -10.65 -12.01
CA ALA A 290 -1.98 -12.07 -11.73
C ALA A 290 -1.04 -12.72 -12.76
N ALA A 291 -1.24 -12.44 -14.06
CA ALA A 291 -0.39 -12.97 -15.12
C ALA A 291 1.06 -12.49 -15.01
N LYS A 292 1.28 -11.23 -14.63
CA LYS A 292 2.62 -10.69 -14.37
C LYS A 292 3.33 -11.46 -13.26
N HIS A 293 2.64 -11.80 -12.17
CA HIS A 293 3.18 -12.62 -11.08
C HIS A 293 3.50 -14.06 -11.53
N LEU A 294 2.66 -14.65 -12.39
CA LEU A 294 2.93 -15.98 -12.95
C LEU A 294 4.19 -16.01 -13.83
N ASN A 295 4.52 -14.90 -14.46
CA ASN A 295 5.70 -14.75 -15.31
C ASN A 295 6.96 -14.34 -14.52
N SER A 296 6.84 -13.97 -13.24
CA SER A 296 7.97 -13.70 -12.36
C SER A 296 8.82 -14.96 -12.16
N PRO A 297 10.15 -14.88 -12.24
CA PRO A 297 11.05 -16.00 -11.97
C PRO A 297 11.16 -16.33 -10.48
N GLY A 298 10.63 -15.49 -9.59
CA GLY A 298 10.68 -15.68 -8.14
C GLY A 298 9.90 -16.91 -7.66
N THR A 299 9.98 -17.21 -6.39
CA THR A 299 9.34 -18.38 -5.77
C THR A 299 8.39 -17.99 -4.65
N PRO A 300 7.29 -18.75 -4.45
CA PRO A 300 6.76 -19.79 -5.33
C PRO A 300 6.28 -19.21 -6.65
N LYS A 301 6.19 -20.02 -7.69
CA LYS A 301 5.65 -19.58 -8.98
C LYS A 301 4.29 -18.92 -8.79
N GLY A 302 4.12 -17.72 -9.35
CA GLY A 302 2.89 -16.94 -9.27
C GLY A 302 2.65 -16.28 -7.91
N HIS A 303 3.53 -16.50 -6.92
CA HIS A 303 3.46 -15.84 -5.59
C HIS A 303 2.10 -15.96 -4.90
N GLY A 304 1.39 -17.07 -5.16
CA GLY A 304 0.04 -17.37 -4.70
C GLY A 304 -1.03 -17.32 -5.80
N PHE A 305 -0.80 -16.55 -6.86
CA PHE A 305 -1.70 -16.53 -8.03
C PHE A 305 -1.47 -17.72 -8.95
N THR A 306 -2.52 -18.12 -9.66
CA THR A 306 -2.55 -19.23 -10.62
C THR A 306 -3.25 -18.78 -11.91
N GLU A 307 -3.29 -19.64 -12.93
CA GLU A 307 -4.03 -19.37 -14.17
C GLU A 307 -5.51 -19.07 -13.91
N GLU A 308 -6.10 -19.67 -12.87
CA GLU A 308 -7.49 -19.39 -12.50
C GLU A 308 -7.70 -17.91 -12.13
N HIS A 309 -6.72 -17.27 -11.46
CA HIS A 309 -6.79 -15.85 -11.11
C HIS A 309 -6.70 -14.95 -12.34
N VAL A 310 -5.94 -15.38 -13.35
CA VAL A 310 -5.88 -14.67 -14.64
C VAL A 310 -7.24 -14.70 -15.34
N GLU A 311 -7.87 -15.89 -15.38
CA GLU A 311 -9.14 -16.09 -16.07
C GLU A 311 -10.33 -15.43 -15.33
N ARG A 312 -10.41 -15.64 -13.99
CA ARG A 312 -11.54 -15.19 -13.18
C ARG A 312 -11.37 -13.79 -12.61
N LYS A 313 -10.18 -13.21 -12.71
CA LYS A 313 -9.84 -11.85 -12.22
C LYS A 313 -10.10 -11.64 -10.73
N HIS A 314 -10.14 -12.71 -9.90
CA HIS A 314 -10.21 -12.60 -8.45
C HIS A 314 -8.81 -12.69 -7.84
N MET A 315 -8.57 -11.98 -6.72
CA MET A 315 -7.22 -11.80 -6.17
C MET A 315 -7.07 -12.44 -4.78
N TYR A 316 -7.95 -13.39 -4.43
CA TYR A 316 -7.89 -14.14 -3.18
C TYR A 316 -7.54 -15.61 -3.41
N TYR A 317 -6.77 -16.18 -2.51
CA TYR A 317 -6.31 -17.57 -2.61
C TYR A 317 -5.97 -18.16 -1.24
N SER A 318 -5.75 -19.47 -1.17
CA SER A 318 -5.16 -20.12 -0.01
C SER A 318 -4.00 -21.03 -0.41
N THR A 319 -3.01 -21.14 0.49
CA THR A 319 -1.86 -22.02 0.31
C THR A 319 -1.31 -22.48 1.65
N ASN A 320 -0.48 -23.52 1.65
CA ASN A 320 0.20 -23.96 2.85
C ASN A 320 1.62 -23.40 2.90
N VAL A 321 1.96 -22.76 4.02
CA VAL A 321 3.31 -22.26 4.30
C VAL A 321 3.81 -22.89 5.59
N GLY A 322 4.81 -23.76 5.49
CA GLY A 322 5.25 -24.52 6.65
C GLY A 322 4.12 -25.32 7.29
N LYS A 323 3.82 -25.05 8.56
CA LYS A 323 2.79 -25.75 9.36
C LYS A 323 1.43 -25.03 9.38
N ILE A 324 1.30 -23.88 8.71
CA ILE A 324 0.07 -23.11 8.69
C ILE A 324 -0.61 -23.14 7.33
N LYS A 325 -1.90 -22.79 7.30
CA LYS A 325 -2.62 -22.42 6.09
C LYS A 325 -2.67 -20.90 6.02
N LEU A 326 -2.04 -20.35 4.99
CA LEU A 326 -2.15 -18.94 4.65
C LEU A 326 -3.39 -18.75 3.76
N ILE A 327 -4.28 -17.86 4.15
CA ILE A 327 -5.43 -17.43 3.35
C ILE A 327 -5.26 -15.95 3.05
N VAL A 328 -5.12 -15.64 1.79
CA VAL A 328 -5.03 -14.26 1.28
C VAL A 328 -6.41 -13.82 0.83
N ILE A 329 -6.80 -12.63 1.25
CA ILE A 329 -8.11 -12.02 1.02
C ILE A 329 -7.92 -10.80 0.11
N ASP A 330 -8.70 -10.73 -0.96
CA ASP A 330 -8.84 -9.50 -1.75
C ASP A 330 -9.84 -8.57 -1.04
N SER A 331 -9.32 -7.58 -0.39
CA SER A 331 -10.12 -6.62 0.37
C SER A 331 -10.47 -5.36 -0.42
N VAL A 332 -10.02 -5.25 -1.66
CA VAL A 332 -10.28 -4.08 -2.52
C VAL A 332 -11.70 -4.12 -3.06
N ASN A 333 -12.43 -3.01 -2.92
CA ASN A 333 -13.70 -2.86 -3.58
C ASN A 333 -13.48 -2.44 -5.04
N GLU A 334 -13.91 -3.28 -5.98
CA GLU A 334 -13.75 -3.03 -7.42
C GLU A 334 -14.52 -1.81 -7.93
N PHE A 335 -15.49 -1.33 -7.16
CA PHE A 335 -16.29 -0.15 -7.51
C PHE A 335 -15.68 1.16 -7.02
N GLY A 336 -14.50 1.11 -6.41
CA GLY A 336 -13.76 2.27 -5.92
C GLY A 336 -13.85 2.49 -4.42
N GLY A 337 -13.22 3.56 -3.97
CA GLY A 337 -13.06 3.89 -2.55
C GLY A 337 -11.81 3.27 -1.92
N TRP A 338 -11.22 3.99 -0.97
CA TRP A 338 -9.99 3.58 -0.30
C TRP A 338 -10.20 2.59 0.84
N GLN A 339 -11.44 2.32 1.23
CA GLN A 339 -11.77 1.38 2.30
C GLN A 339 -12.01 -0.02 1.73
N GLY A 340 -11.82 -1.03 2.57
CA GLY A 340 -11.97 -2.42 2.20
C GLY A 340 -13.36 -2.99 2.47
N SER A 341 -13.65 -4.10 1.81
CA SER A 341 -14.79 -4.99 2.07
C SER A 341 -14.62 -6.30 1.30
N LEU A 342 -15.49 -7.27 1.50
CA LEU A 342 -15.53 -8.50 0.72
C LEU A 342 -16.82 -8.56 -0.10
N ASP A 343 -16.77 -9.18 -1.27
CA ASP A 343 -17.98 -9.65 -1.90
C ASP A 343 -18.54 -10.90 -1.17
N VAL A 344 -19.80 -11.23 -1.41
CA VAL A 344 -20.46 -12.34 -0.73
C VAL A 344 -19.85 -13.69 -1.10
N ALA A 345 -19.41 -13.86 -2.34
CA ALA A 345 -18.83 -15.12 -2.81
C ALA A 345 -17.48 -15.38 -2.13
N GLN A 346 -16.63 -14.37 -2.07
CA GLN A 346 -15.35 -14.44 -1.34
C GLN A 346 -15.56 -14.70 0.15
N PHE A 347 -16.53 -14.03 0.77
CA PHE A 347 -16.84 -14.25 2.19
C PHE A 347 -17.25 -15.70 2.49
N GLN A 348 -18.09 -16.29 1.63
CA GLN A 348 -18.48 -17.70 1.74
C GLN A 348 -17.30 -18.64 1.52
N TRP A 349 -16.48 -18.35 0.52
CA TRP A 349 -15.25 -19.08 0.25
C TRP A 349 -14.30 -19.02 1.46
N LEU A 350 -14.08 -17.83 2.03
CA LEU A 350 -13.24 -17.65 3.22
C LEU A 350 -13.72 -18.51 4.41
N GLU A 351 -15.02 -18.48 4.72
CA GLU A 351 -15.59 -19.30 5.79
C GLU A 351 -15.38 -20.80 5.52
N ASN A 352 -15.55 -21.25 4.27
CA ASN A 352 -15.32 -22.63 3.87
C ASN A 352 -13.84 -23.03 3.99
N GLU A 353 -12.91 -22.18 3.56
CA GLU A 353 -11.48 -22.41 3.67
C GLU A 353 -11.02 -22.55 5.12
N ILE A 354 -11.55 -21.70 6.00
CA ILE A 354 -11.27 -21.78 7.44
C ILE A 354 -11.88 -23.04 8.05
N LYS A 355 -13.16 -23.31 7.78
CA LYS A 355 -13.89 -24.45 8.34
C LYS A 355 -13.25 -25.79 8.00
N ASN A 356 -12.82 -25.96 6.76
CA ASN A 356 -12.26 -27.20 6.24
C ASN A 356 -10.74 -27.34 6.44
N SER A 357 -10.08 -26.37 7.08
CA SER A 357 -8.65 -26.45 7.35
C SER A 357 -8.36 -27.44 8.46
N ASP A 358 -7.40 -28.32 8.27
CA ASP A 358 -6.79 -29.17 9.29
C ASP A 358 -5.62 -28.48 10.01
N ARG A 359 -5.25 -27.25 9.57
CA ARG A 359 -4.13 -26.47 10.08
C ARG A 359 -4.60 -25.23 10.81
N LEU A 360 -3.71 -24.64 11.59
CA LEU A 360 -3.86 -23.27 12.07
C LEU A 360 -3.84 -22.31 10.87
N VAL A 361 -4.67 -21.30 10.91
CA VAL A 361 -4.91 -20.37 9.80
C VAL A 361 -4.29 -19.02 10.12
N VAL A 362 -3.55 -18.48 9.16
CA VAL A 362 -3.08 -17.10 9.13
C VAL A 362 -3.78 -16.40 7.97
N LEU A 363 -4.39 -15.27 8.24
CA LEU A 363 -5.01 -14.42 7.21
C LEU A 363 -4.05 -13.34 6.77
N ALA A 364 -4.17 -12.92 5.52
CA ALA A 364 -3.53 -11.73 5.00
C ALA A 364 -4.47 -10.98 4.05
N SER A 365 -4.49 -9.66 4.16
CA SER A 365 -5.19 -8.75 3.27
C SER A 365 -4.44 -7.43 3.18
N HIS A 366 -4.82 -6.58 2.25
CA HIS A 366 -4.30 -5.22 2.27
C HIS A 366 -4.97 -4.40 3.39
N HIS A 367 -6.28 -4.27 3.39
CA HIS A 367 -6.98 -3.54 4.45
C HIS A 367 -7.03 -4.34 5.77
N PRO A 368 -6.71 -3.72 6.91
CA PRO A 368 -6.95 -4.33 8.21
C PRO A 368 -8.47 -4.43 8.47
N LEU A 369 -8.85 -5.34 9.39
CA LEU A 369 -10.25 -5.56 9.73
C LEU A 369 -11.00 -4.24 10.07
N SER A 370 -10.35 -3.32 10.78
CA SER A 370 -10.90 -2.01 11.16
C SER A 370 -11.17 -1.07 9.97
N LYS A 371 -10.64 -1.38 8.78
CA LYS A 371 -10.86 -0.61 7.55
C LYS A 371 -11.79 -1.31 6.56
N MET A 372 -12.40 -2.42 6.94
CA MET A 372 -13.35 -3.18 6.14
C MET A 372 -14.77 -2.63 6.29
N PHE A 373 -15.03 -1.41 5.80
CA PHE A 373 -16.34 -0.76 5.93
C PHE A 373 -16.85 -0.08 4.63
N ASN A 374 -16.29 -0.42 3.47
CA ASN A 374 -16.80 0.03 2.19
C ASN A 374 -17.99 -0.85 1.76
N ASP A 375 -19.19 -0.40 2.02
CA ASP A 375 -20.43 -1.11 1.68
C ASP A 375 -20.99 -0.75 0.31
N TYR A 376 -20.33 0.16 -0.42
CA TYR A 376 -20.77 0.59 -1.75
C TYR A 376 -20.74 -0.57 -2.74
N ALA A 377 -21.88 -0.84 -3.35
CA ALA A 377 -22.04 -1.79 -4.45
C ALA A 377 -23.22 -1.35 -5.33
N PRO A 378 -22.98 -1.04 -6.61
CA PRO A 378 -24.07 -0.76 -7.56
C PRO A 378 -25.02 -1.94 -7.74
N THR A 379 -24.46 -3.17 -7.56
CA THR A 379 -25.21 -4.41 -7.62
C THR A 379 -24.70 -5.37 -6.54
N GLY A 380 -25.61 -6.13 -5.93
CA GLY A 380 -25.23 -7.10 -4.89
C GLY A 380 -25.08 -6.47 -3.51
N LYS A 381 -24.20 -7.08 -2.70
CA LYS A 381 -23.94 -6.69 -1.31
C LYS A 381 -22.45 -6.85 -1.00
N ARG A 382 -21.91 -5.93 -0.21
CA ARG A 382 -20.57 -6.06 0.37
C ARG A 382 -20.68 -6.56 1.81
N VAL A 383 -19.66 -7.28 2.25
CA VAL A 383 -19.53 -7.80 3.61
C VAL A 383 -18.46 -7.00 4.32
N CYS A 384 -18.81 -6.40 5.44
CA CYS A 384 -18.00 -5.47 6.19
C CYS A 384 -17.53 -6.05 7.53
N VAL A 385 -16.80 -5.24 8.29
CA VAL A 385 -16.10 -5.60 9.53
C VAL A 385 -16.95 -6.40 10.52
N GLU A 386 -18.21 -6.06 10.70
CA GLU A 386 -19.08 -6.69 11.70
C GLU A 386 -19.39 -8.16 11.36
N GLU A 387 -19.73 -8.44 10.10
CA GLU A 387 -20.04 -9.79 9.63
C GLU A 387 -18.78 -10.65 9.59
N ILE A 388 -17.65 -10.07 9.13
CA ILE A 388 -16.34 -10.75 9.11
C ILE A 388 -15.93 -11.11 10.53
N THR A 389 -16.03 -10.17 11.48
CA THR A 389 -15.70 -10.41 12.89
C THR A 389 -16.56 -11.52 13.48
N LYS A 390 -17.89 -11.49 13.27
CA LYS A 390 -18.81 -12.52 13.75
C LYS A 390 -18.46 -13.90 13.20
N MET A 391 -18.06 -13.98 11.96
CA MET A 391 -17.63 -15.24 11.34
C MET A 391 -16.32 -15.72 11.97
N LEU A 392 -15.29 -14.88 12.06
CA LEU A 392 -13.96 -15.25 12.57
C LEU A 392 -14.02 -15.75 14.02
N LEU A 393 -14.84 -15.15 14.87
CA LEU A 393 -15.01 -15.55 16.27
C LEU A 393 -15.53 -16.98 16.44
N LYS A 394 -16.13 -17.59 15.41
CA LYS A 394 -16.55 -19.00 15.44
C LYS A 394 -15.35 -19.96 15.28
N TYR A 395 -14.21 -19.50 14.76
CA TYR A 395 -13.10 -20.34 14.33
C TYR A 395 -11.79 -20.02 15.06
N PRO A 396 -11.55 -20.62 16.23
CA PRO A 396 -10.34 -20.34 17.05
C PRO A 396 -9.03 -20.77 16.38
N ARG A 397 -9.11 -21.49 15.27
CA ARG A 397 -7.92 -21.87 14.47
C ARG A 397 -7.32 -20.71 13.67
N VAL A 398 -8.03 -19.60 13.50
CA VAL A 398 -7.48 -18.36 12.93
C VAL A 398 -6.67 -17.69 14.03
N ILE A 399 -5.34 -17.67 13.86
CA ILE A 399 -4.41 -17.25 14.91
C ILE A 399 -3.76 -15.90 14.68
N ALA A 400 -3.74 -15.42 13.43
CA ALA A 400 -3.16 -14.14 13.07
C ALA A 400 -3.78 -13.59 11.79
N TRP A 401 -3.70 -12.26 11.62
CA TRP A 401 -4.07 -11.55 10.42
C TRP A 401 -3.06 -10.45 10.15
N PHE A 402 -2.35 -10.51 9.00
CA PHE A 402 -1.42 -9.50 8.54
C PHE A 402 -2.12 -8.54 7.57
N ALA A 403 -1.87 -7.23 7.72
CA ALA A 403 -2.44 -6.22 6.85
C ALA A 403 -1.53 -4.99 6.72
N GLY A 404 -1.74 -4.21 5.66
CA GLY A 404 -1.09 -2.95 5.34
C GLY A 404 -2.00 -1.73 5.50
N HIS A 405 -1.97 -0.82 4.50
CA HIS A 405 -2.89 0.29 4.29
C HIS A 405 -2.72 1.52 5.20
N GLU A 406 -2.41 1.32 6.46
CA GLU A 406 -2.38 2.44 7.41
C GLU A 406 -0.99 3.05 7.61
N HIS A 407 0.04 2.57 6.91
CA HIS A 407 1.44 3.03 6.99
C HIS A 407 1.95 3.21 8.44
N ARG A 408 1.53 2.33 9.34
CA ARG A 408 1.93 2.38 10.76
C ARG A 408 2.01 0.99 11.38
N HIS A 409 2.89 0.86 12.35
CA HIS A 409 2.96 -0.33 13.18
C HIS A 409 1.78 -0.35 14.15
N HIS A 410 0.98 -1.39 14.09
CA HIS A 410 -0.12 -1.61 15.00
C HIS A 410 -0.33 -3.09 15.25
N VAL A 411 -0.59 -3.45 16.50
CA VAL A 411 -1.00 -4.79 16.89
C VAL A 411 -2.30 -4.69 17.68
N ALA A 412 -3.32 -5.38 17.22
CA ALA A 412 -4.62 -5.41 17.86
C ALA A 412 -5.04 -6.84 18.21
N TRP A 413 -5.87 -6.96 19.22
CA TRP A 413 -6.51 -8.22 19.60
C TRP A 413 -7.97 -8.16 19.17
N VAL A 414 -8.47 -9.23 18.54
CA VAL A 414 -9.88 -9.38 18.21
C VAL A 414 -10.44 -10.50 19.09
N GLY A 415 -11.39 -10.16 19.91
CA GLY A 415 -12.01 -11.09 20.87
C GLY A 415 -13.49 -10.79 21.07
N SER A 416 -14.07 -11.28 22.17
CA SER A 416 -15.46 -10.99 22.56
C SER A 416 -15.70 -9.50 22.87
N GLU A 417 -14.62 -8.71 23.07
CA GLU A 417 -14.65 -7.26 23.19
C GLU A 417 -13.66 -6.69 22.16
N ILE A 418 -14.16 -5.87 21.25
CA ILE A 418 -13.32 -5.14 20.30
C ILE A 418 -12.87 -3.87 21.00
N GLU A 419 -11.63 -3.86 21.52
CA GLU A 419 -10.96 -2.61 21.90
C GLU A 419 -10.19 -2.06 20.70
N GLU A 420 -10.75 -1.09 20.04
CA GLU A 420 -10.06 -0.30 19.02
C GLU A 420 -9.25 0.80 19.71
N ARG A 421 -7.94 0.60 19.87
CA ARG A 421 -7.02 1.69 20.23
C ARG A 421 -6.55 2.40 18.95
N VAL A 422 -7.32 3.35 18.50
CA VAL A 422 -6.86 4.31 17.48
C VAL A 422 -6.23 5.50 18.19
N SER A 423 -4.93 5.74 17.95
CA SER A 423 -4.17 6.95 18.25
C SER A 423 -4.91 7.99 19.14
N GLY A 424 -4.87 7.82 20.47
CA GLY A 424 -5.19 8.87 21.44
C GLY A 424 -6.67 9.22 21.63
N ARG A 425 -7.62 8.61 20.95
CA ARG A 425 -9.06 8.77 21.21
C ARG A 425 -9.74 7.42 21.29
N LEU A 426 -10.07 7.00 22.51
CA LEU A 426 -10.96 5.88 22.79
C LEU A 426 -12.37 6.21 22.28
N ARG A 427 -12.85 5.50 21.25
CA ARG A 427 -14.28 5.30 21.05
C ARG A 427 -14.64 3.90 21.53
N GLN A 428 -15.21 3.82 22.73
CA GLN A 428 -15.86 2.60 23.22
C GLN A 428 -17.17 2.38 22.46
N HIS A 429 -17.20 1.42 21.57
CA HIS A 429 -18.46 0.80 21.16
C HIS A 429 -18.63 -0.50 21.96
N ARG A 430 -19.37 -0.43 23.05
CA ARG A 430 -19.83 -1.62 23.77
C ARG A 430 -20.97 -2.27 22.97
N THR A 431 -20.68 -3.39 22.33
CA THR A 431 -21.72 -4.32 21.92
C THR A 431 -21.70 -5.49 22.90
N GLN A 432 -22.70 -5.58 23.80
CA GLN A 432 -22.89 -6.74 24.64
C GLN A 432 -23.30 -7.93 23.76
N ILE A 433 -22.40 -8.87 23.58
CA ILE A 433 -22.73 -10.21 23.06
C ILE A 433 -22.61 -11.17 24.22
N GLY A 434 -23.71 -11.94 24.42
CA GLY A 434 -23.95 -12.78 25.57
C GLY A 434 -22.83 -13.76 25.91
N HIS A 435 -22.76 -14.09 27.19
CA HIS A 435 -21.80 -14.97 27.84
C HIS A 435 -21.76 -16.37 27.24
N ASN A 436 -20.75 -16.60 26.38
CA ASN A 436 -20.17 -17.93 26.21
C ASN A 436 -18.64 -17.75 26.20
N ARG A 437 -17.96 -18.46 27.09
CA ARG A 437 -16.51 -18.47 27.21
C ARG A 437 -15.90 -19.07 25.96
N VAL A 438 -15.66 -18.24 24.95
CA VAL A 438 -14.79 -18.53 23.81
C VAL A 438 -13.43 -17.95 24.15
N ALA A 439 -12.37 -18.76 24.01
CA ALA A 439 -11.01 -18.28 24.19
C ALA A 439 -10.76 -17.10 23.22
N PRO A 440 -10.11 -16.01 23.65
CA PRO A 440 -9.90 -14.85 22.80
C PRO A 440 -9.08 -15.22 21.56
N LEU A 441 -9.57 -14.83 20.42
CA LEU A 441 -8.84 -14.94 19.16
C LEU A 441 -7.65 -13.94 19.21
N LYS A 442 -6.44 -14.47 19.14
CA LYS A 442 -5.23 -13.66 19.20
C LYS A 442 -4.80 -13.32 17.77
N LEU A 443 -5.29 -12.20 17.25
CA LEU A 443 -4.90 -11.71 15.94
C LEU A 443 -3.76 -10.67 16.06
N PHE A 444 -2.68 -10.91 15.36
CA PHE A 444 -1.54 -10.02 15.33
C PHE A 444 -1.49 -9.29 14.00
N LYS A 445 -1.48 -7.97 14.05
CA LYS A 445 -1.07 -7.15 12.94
C LYS A 445 0.39 -6.74 13.20
N VAL A 446 1.30 -7.17 12.35
CA VAL A 446 2.67 -6.66 12.34
C VAL A 446 2.83 -5.91 11.03
N THR A 447 2.92 -4.61 11.08
CA THR A 447 3.27 -3.78 9.93
C THR A 447 4.75 -3.45 10.04
N THR A 448 5.52 -3.74 9.03
CA THR A 448 6.93 -3.39 8.94
C THR A 448 7.11 -2.05 8.24
N VAL A 449 8.23 -1.44 8.53
CA VAL A 449 8.74 -0.19 7.91
C VAL A 449 8.89 -0.37 6.42
#